data_803d65518dbcf345b2748c0ce8a78170
#
_entry.id   803d65518dbcf345b2748c0ce8a78170
#
_cell.length_a   1.000
_cell.length_b   1.000
_cell.length_c   1.000
_cell.angle_alpha   90.00
_cell.angle_beta   90.00
_cell.angle_gamma   90.00
#
_symmetry.space_group_name_H-M   'P 1'
#
loop_
_entity.id
_entity.type
_entity.pdbx_description
1 polymer ?
#
loop_
_entity_poly.entity_id
_entity_poly.type
_entity_poly.pdbx_seq_one_letter_code
_entity_poly.pdbx_strand_id
1 'polypeptide(L)'
;MANALEINNLKKIYGSGVEALRGIDLSVKEGDFYALLGPNGAGKSTTIGIITSLVNKTSGKVNVFGYDLDKDLVRAKQQIGLVPQEFNFNPFETVQQIVVNQAGYYGVSRKEAMKRSEKYLKQSNLWEKRNVRARMLSGGMKRRLMIARALMHEPRLLILDEPTAGVDIELRREMWEFLRELNENGTTIILTTHYLEEAEMLCRNIGIIQSGELIENTSMKELLSKLQFEIFIFDLAPYDTKPVIEGYACTFEDEQTIAVEVERNQGVNGIFDQLTRQGIKVLSMRNKSNRLEELFLKITEENNHTEEKNV
;
A
#
# COMPACT_ATOMS: atom_id res chain seq x y z
N MET A 1 21.66 7.02 -4.04
CA MET A 1 21.14 5.65 -3.82
C MET A 1 20.76 5.08 -5.17
N ALA A 2 20.97 3.80 -5.41
CA ALA A 2 20.57 3.14 -6.64
C ALA A 2 19.05 2.99 -6.70
N ASN A 3 18.48 2.87 -7.91
CA ASN A 3 17.08 2.60 -8.10
C ASN A 3 16.83 1.08 -8.12
N ALA A 4 15.83 0.65 -7.37
CA ALA A 4 15.34 -0.73 -7.41
C ALA A 4 14.44 -0.97 -8.62
N LEU A 5 13.64 0.04 -8.97
CA LEU A 5 12.77 0.04 -10.14
C LEU A 5 12.88 1.37 -10.88
N GLU A 6 12.98 1.29 -12.21
CA GLU A 6 12.90 2.44 -13.10
C GLU A 6 11.96 2.11 -14.25
N ILE A 7 10.96 2.93 -14.43
CA ILE A 7 9.98 2.86 -15.52
C ILE A 7 10.06 4.16 -16.30
N ASN A 8 10.21 4.06 -17.62
CA ASN A 8 10.29 5.24 -18.48
C ASN A 8 9.27 5.10 -19.62
N ASN A 9 8.35 6.05 -19.69
CA ASN A 9 7.31 6.20 -20.71
C ASN A 9 6.57 4.88 -20.99
N LEU A 10 6.13 4.20 -19.92
CA LEU A 10 5.51 2.89 -20.01
C LEU A 10 4.08 3.00 -20.55
N LYS A 11 3.80 2.34 -21.66
CA LYS A 11 2.48 2.30 -22.30
C LYS A 11 1.96 0.88 -22.43
N LYS A 12 0.64 0.76 -22.26
CA LYS A 12 -0.06 -0.50 -22.51
C LYS A 12 -1.40 -0.25 -23.15
N ILE A 13 -1.55 -0.79 -24.35
CA ILE A 13 -2.81 -0.87 -25.09
C ILE A 13 -3.15 -2.36 -25.22
N TYR A 14 -4.33 -2.76 -24.79
CA TYR A 14 -4.84 -4.12 -24.95
C TYR A 14 -5.43 -4.32 -26.34
N GLY A 15 -5.55 -5.58 -26.78
CA GLY A 15 -6.15 -5.90 -28.08
C GLY A 15 -7.60 -5.44 -28.27
N SER A 16 -8.31 -5.15 -27.17
CA SER A 16 -9.63 -4.51 -27.17
C SER A 16 -9.62 -3.01 -27.49
N GLY A 17 -8.44 -2.39 -27.66
CA GLY A 17 -8.29 -0.95 -27.84
C GLY A 17 -8.20 -0.17 -26.53
N VAL A 18 -8.36 -0.81 -25.37
CA VAL A 18 -8.26 -0.15 -24.06
C VAL A 18 -6.81 0.27 -23.78
N GLU A 19 -6.57 1.57 -23.63
CA GLU A 19 -5.29 2.14 -23.22
C GLU A 19 -5.18 2.15 -21.71
N ALA A 20 -4.56 1.12 -21.15
CA ALA A 20 -4.46 0.93 -19.71
C ALA A 20 -3.32 1.72 -19.06
N LEU A 21 -2.27 2.06 -19.83
CA LEU A 21 -1.16 2.92 -19.41
C LEU A 21 -0.80 3.88 -20.53
N ARG A 22 -0.69 5.17 -20.21
CA ARG A 22 -0.54 6.28 -21.18
C ARG A 22 0.84 6.94 -21.17
N GLY A 23 1.84 6.29 -20.58
CA GLY A 23 3.22 6.80 -20.54
C GLY A 23 3.66 7.08 -19.11
N ILE A 24 3.68 6.06 -18.25
CA ILE A 24 4.07 6.19 -16.85
C ILE A 24 5.58 6.30 -16.73
N ASP A 25 6.04 7.28 -15.97
CA ASP A 25 7.41 7.44 -15.50
C ASP A 25 7.44 7.25 -13.98
N LEU A 26 8.17 6.23 -13.50
CA LEU A 26 8.22 5.88 -12.08
C LEU A 26 9.62 5.42 -11.69
N SER A 27 10.15 5.91 -10.57
CA SER A 27 11.37 5.40 -9.99
C SER A 27 11.19 5.10 -8.49
N VAL A 28 11.63 3.90 -8.07
CA VAL A 28 11.61 3.48 -6.67
C VAL A 28 13.05 3.22 -6.25
N LYS A 29 13.48 3.84 -5.15
CA LYS A 29 14.84 3.70 -4.62
C LYS A 29 15.02 2.35 -3.93
N GLU A 30 16.26 1.84 -3.94
CA GLU A 30 16.61 0.66 -3.16
C GLU A 30 16.34 0.85 -1.67
N GLY A 31 15.75 -0.15 -1.02
CA GLY A 31 15.36 -0.11 0.39
C GLY A 31 14.12 0.73 0.68
N ASP A 32 13.44 1.26 -0.33
CA ASP A 32 12.21 2.03 -0.12
C ASP A 32 11.00 1.14 0.20
N PHE A 33 10.03 1.72 0.88
CA PHE A 33 8.69 1.18 1.02
C PHE A 33 7.74 2.14 0.30
N TYR A 34 7.30 1.74 -0.89
CA TYR A 34 6.59 2.57 -1.85
C TYR A 34 5.13 2.12 -2.00
N ALA A 35 4.19 3.05 -1.91
CA ALA A 35 2.77 2.80 -2.20
C ALA A 35 2.44 3.16 -3.66
N LEU A 36 1.75 2.26 -4.37
CA LEU A 36 1.16 2.54 -5.67
C LEU A 36 -0.36 2.50 -5.55
N LEU A 37 -0.98 3.67 -5.46
CA LEU A 37 -2.42 3.84 -5.24
C LEU A 37 -3.16 4.27 -6.50
N GLY A 38 -4.46 4.19 -6.45
CA GLY A 38 -5.35 4.61 -7.53
C GLY A 38 -6.70 3.88 -7.48
N PRO A 39 -7.74 4.39 -8.13
CA PRO A 39 -9.04 3.72 -8.21
C PRO A 39 -8.96 2.39 -8.99
N ASN A 40 -10.04 1.62 -8.95
CA ASN A 40 -10.15 0.41 -9.76
C ASN A 40 -10.09 0.76 -11.25
N GLY A 41 -9.31 -0.03 -12.02
CA GLY A 41 -9.10 0.27 -13.44
C GLY A 41 -8.04 1.33 -13.76
N ALA A 42 -7.45 1.98 -12.75
CA ALA A 42 -6.44 3.04 -12.96
C ALA A 42 -5.15 2.61 -13.66
N GLY A 43 -4.84 1.30 -13.70
CA GLY A 43 -3.61 0.77 -14.32
C GLY A 43 -2.64 0.10 -13.36
N LYS A 44 -2.92 0.07 -12.04
CA LYS A 44 -2.03 -0.54 -11.00
C LYS A 44 -1.64 -1.99 -11.33
N SER A 45 -2.64 -2.87 -11.48
CA SER A 45 -2.39 -4.30 -11.76
C SER A 45 -1.75 -4.52 -13.13
N THR A 46 -2.00 -3.63 -14.11
CA THR A 46 -1.32 -3.65 -15.40
C THR A 46 0.15 -3.29 -15.24
N THR A 47 0.47 -2.26 -14.44
CA THR A 47 1.85 -1.86 -14.12
C THR A 47 2.60 -3.00 -13.42
N ILE A 48 2.01 -3.58 -12.36
CA ILE A 48 2.59 -4.74 -11.67
C ILE A 48 2.76 -5.92 -12.62
N GLY A 49 1.76 -6.22 -13.44
CA GLY A 49 1.80 -7.30 -14.42
C GLY A 49 2.95 -7.14 -15.43
N ILE A 50 3.27 -5.92 -15.85
CA ILE A 50 4.41 -5.65 -16.72
C ILE A 50 5.73 -5.79 -15.98
N ILE A 51 5.88 -5.23 -14.79
CA ILE A 51 7.10 -5.34 -13.97
C ILE A 51 7.44 -6.81 -13.71
N THR A 52 6.43 -7.64 -13.45
CA THR A 52 6.58 -9.08 -13.18
C THR A 52 6.58 -9.95 -14.45
N SER A 53 6.44 -9.32 -15.63
CA SER A 53 6.38 -9.98 -16.96
C SER A 53 5.22 -10.98 -17.09
N LEU A 54 4.12 -10.72 -16.41
CA LEU A 54 2.84 -11.41 -16.62
C LEU A 54 2.02 -10.74 -17.74
N VAL A 55 2.29 -9.47 -18.01
CA VAL A 55 1.67 -8.67 -19.07
C VAL A 55 2.78 -8.08 -19.95
N ASN A 56 2.65 -8.20 -21.27
CA ASN A 56 3.55 -7.56 -22.20
C ASN A 56 3.21 -6.07 -22.33
N LYS A 57 4.20 -5.20 -22.21
CA LYS A 57 4.05 -3.77 -22.48
C LYS A 57 3.86 -3.51 -23.98
N THR A 58 3.27 -2.39 -24.33
CA THR A 58 3.18 -1.93 -25.73
C THR A 58 4.45 -1.16 -26.11
N SER A 59 4.91 -0.25 -25.22
CA SER A 59 6.16 0.49 -25.40
C SER A 59 6.69 0.97 -24.04
N GLY A 60 7.84 1.66 -24.05
CA GLY A 60 8.52 2.12 -22.84
C GLY A 60 9.59 1.15 -22.37
N LYS A 61 10.28 1.52 -21.28
CA LYS A 61 11.38 0.73 -20.69
C LYS A 61 11.11 0.47 -19.22
N VAL A 62 11.50 -0.72 -18.74
CA VAL A 62 11.44 -1.10 -17.33
C VAL A 62 12.75 -1.75 -16.94
N ASN A 63 13.41 -1.21 -15.93
CA ASN A 63 14.63 -1.75 -15.35
C ASN A 63 14.39 -2.12 -13.89
N VAL A 64 14.85 -3.29 -13.47
CA VAL A 64 14.80 -3.76 -12.08
C VAL A 64 16.23 -3.99 -11.61
N PHE A 65 16.71 -3.19 -10.65
CA PHE A 65 18.11 -3.18 -10.19
C PHE A 65 19.11 -3.11 -11.35
N GLY A 66 18.81 -2.29 -12.37
CA GLY A 66 19.65 -2.13 -13.56
C GLY A 66 19.47 -3.20 -14.63
N TYR A 67 18.70 -4.26 -14.39
CA TYR A 67 18.38 -5.28 -15.39
C TYR A 67 17.17 -4.86 -16.22
N ASP A 68 17.38 -4.65 -17.51
CA ASP A 68 16.32 -4.31 -18.48
C ASP A 68 15.44 -5.54 -18.73
N LEU A 69 14.11 -5.40 -18.59
CA LEU A 69 13.16 -6.51 -18.78
C LEU A 69 13.17 -7.09 -20.21
N ASP A 70 13.57 -6.32 -21.22
CA ASP A 70 13.62 -6.80 -22.59
C ASP A 70 14.91 -7.57 -22.89
N LYS A 71 16.01 -7.25 -22.19
CA LYS A 71 17.35 -7.80 -22.46
C LYS A 71 17.80 -8.85 -21.46
N ASP A 72 17.47 -8.63 -20.17
CA ASP A 72 17.96 -9.42 -19.05
C ASP A 72 16.80 -9.95 -18.18
N LEU A 73 15.73 -10.45 -18.83
CA LEU A 73 14.49 -10.89 -18.18
C LEU A 73 14.71 -11.85 -17.02
N VAL A 74 15.60 -12.83 -17.17
CA VAL A 74 15.86 -13.85 -16.14
C VAL A 74 16.46 -13.20 -14.89
N ARG A 75 17.47 -12.33 -15.04
CA ARG A 75 18.11 -11.65 -13.94
C ARG A 75 17.16 -10.65 -13.27
N ALA A 76 16.35 -9.92 -14.06
CA ALA A 76 15.33 -9.04 -13.53
C ALA A 76 14.31 -9.80 -12.66
N LYS A 77 13.78 -10.92 -13.16
CA LYS A 77 12.84 -11.77 -12.41
C LYS A 77 13.42 -12.36 -11.13
N GLN A 78 14.70 -12.68 -11.10
CA GLN A 78 15.38 -13.14 -9.89
C GLN A 78 15.41 -12.08 -8.78
N GLN A 79 15.30 -10.80 -9.13
CA GLN A 79 15.24 -9.72 -8.14
C GLN A 79 13.85 -9.52 -7.56
N ILE A 80 12.80 -10.10 -8.16
CA ILE A 80 11.40 -9.78 -7.84
C ILE A 80 10.73 -10.96 -7.12
N GLY A 81 10.13 -10.69 -5.96
CA GLY A 81 9.12 -11.52 -5.33
C GLY A 81 7.74 -10.91 -5.54
N LEU A 82 6.76 -11.69 -5.98
CA LEU A 82 5.40 -11.25 -6.17
C LEU A 82 4.44 -11.97 -5.23
N VAL A 83 3.62 -11.19 -4.53
CA VAL A 83 2.47 -11.65 -3.75
C VAL A 83 1.22 -11.11 -4.42
N PRO A 84 0.52 -11.90 -5.26
CA PRO A 84 -0.69 -11.47 -5.92
C PRO A 84 -1.87 -11.40 -4.96
N GLN A 85 -2.93 -10.71 -5.36
CA GLN A 85 -4.16 -10.56 -4.59
C GLN A 85 -4.84 -11.91 -4.32
N GLU A 86 -4.89 -12.80 -5.31
CA GLU A 86 -5.51 -14.11 -5.19
C GLU A 86 -4.53 -15.20 -4.75
N PHE A 87 -5.03 -16.20 -4.02
CA PHE A 87 -4.23 -17.37 -3.65
C PHE A 87 -4.01 -18.28 -4.86
N ASN A 88 -2.78 -18.41 -5.31
CA ASN A 88 -2.39 -19.14 -6.52
C ASN A 88 -1.42 -20.29 -6.22
N PHE A 89 -1.62 -21.03 -5.16
CA PHE A 89 -0.87 -22.25 -4.82
C PHE A 89 -1.79 -23.48 -4.76
N ASN A 90 -1.21 -24.66 -4.87
CA ASN A 90 -1.97 -25.90 -4.78
C ASN A 90 -2.48 -26.12 -3.32
N PRO A 91 -3.79 -26.12 -3.08
CA PRO A 91 -4.37 -26.23 -1.73
C PRO A 91 -4.15 -27.60 -1.09
N PHE A 92 -3.78 -28.62 -1.86
CA PHE A 92 -3.56 -29.99 -1.38
C PHE A 92 -2.11 -30.25 -0.94
N GLU A 93 -1.17 -29.38 -1.31
CA GLU A 93 0.22 -29.44 -0.83
C GLU A 93 0.32 -28.92 0.60
N THR A 94 1.35 -29.39 1.32
CA THR A 94 1.68 -28.86 2.64
C THR A 94 2.32 -27.47 2.52
N VAL A 95 2.24 -26.69 3.60
CA VAL A 95 2.86 -25.36 3.70
C VAL A 95 4.33 -25.41 3.28
N GLN A 96 5.09 -26.40 3.77
CA GLN A 96 6.51 -26.55 3.44
C GLN A 96 6.73 -26.94 1.98
N GLN A 97 5.91 -27.85 1.44
CA GLN A 97 6.02 -28.24 0.02
C GLN A 97 5.84 -27.03 -0.90
N ILE A 98 4.84 -26.17 -0.65
CA ILE A 98 4.58 -24.98 -1.45
C ILE A 98 5.81 -24.05 -1.50
N VAL A 99 6.41 -23.75 -0.35
CA VAL A 99 7.54 -22.81 -0.32
C VAL A 99 8.81 -23.46 -0.90
N VAL A 100 9.07 -24.73 -0.64
CA VAL A 100 10.25 -25.45 -1.18
C VAL A 100 10.15 -25.61 -2.69
N ASN A 101 8.95 -25.94 -3.23
CA ASN A 101 8.73 -26.05 -4.67
C ASN A 101 8.95 -24.71 -5.35
N GLN A 102 8.47 -23.60 -4.74
CA GLN A 102 8.71 -22.26 -5.26
C GLN A 102 10.19 -21.92 -5.40
N ALA A 103 11.01 -22.26 -4.41
CA ALA A 103 12.45 -22.06 -4.45
C ALA A 103 13.08 -22.80 -5.64
N GLY A 104 12.59 -24.00 -5.96
CA GLY A 104 13.03 -24.80 -7.11
C GLY A 104 12.85 -24.12 -8.45
N TYR A 105 11.76 -23.34 -8.65
CA TYR A 105 11.53 -22.58 -9.88
C TYR A 105 12.59 -21.48 -10.11
N TYR A 106 13.25 -21.03 -9.05
CA TYR A 106 14.33 -20.04 -9.11
C TYR A 106 15.73 -20.68 -9.06
N GLY A 107 15.83 -22.02 -9.18
CA GLY A 107 17.10 -22.74 -9.21
C GLY A 107 17.77 -22.93 -7.83
N VAL A 108 17.05 -22.66 -6.73
CA VAL A 108 17.55 -22.88 -5.37
C VAL A 108 17.62 -24.38 -5.10
N SER A 109 18.78 -24.88 -4.65
CA SER A 109 18.94 -26.30 -4.34
C SER A 109 17.98 -26.74 -3.23
N ARG A 110 17.51 -28.00 -3.26
CA ARG A 110 16.59 -28.53 -2.23
C ARG A 110 17.13 -28.37 -0.80
N LYS A 111 18.43 -28.55 -0.61
CA LYS A 111 19.09 -28.39 0.69
C LYS A 111 18.96 -26.96 1.20
N GLU A 112 19.21 -26.01 0.34
CA GLU A 112 19.11 -24.58 0.67
C GLU A 112 17.64 -24.16 0.82
N ALA A 113 16.74 -24.63 -0.05
CA ALA A 113 15.32 -24.40 0.05
C ALA A 113 14.71 -24.86 1.38
N MET A 114 15.18 -26.00 1.91
CA MET A 114 14.75 -26.48 3.23
C MET A 114 15.19 -25.54 4.37
N LYS A 115 16.42 -25.01 4.34
CA LYS A 115 16.88 -24.03 5.33
C LYS A 115 16.08 -22.72 5.25
N ARG A 116 15.87 -22.21 4.04
CA ARG A 116 15.09 -21.01 3.82
C ARG A 116 13.62 -21.21 4.20
N SER A 117 13.06 -22.40 3.97
CA SER A 117 11.69 -22.71 4.41
C SER A 117 11.55 -22.63 5.92
N GLU A 118 12.52 -23.10 6.69
CA GLU A 118 12.50 -22.95 8.14
C GLU A 118 12.56 -21.49 8.56
N LYS A 119 13.50 -20.71 7.99
CA LYS A 119 13.64 -19.27 8.25
C LYS A 119 12.34 -18.52 8.01
N TYR A 120 11.81 -18.58 6.77
CA TYR A 120 10.67 -17.78 6.37
C TYR A 120 9.34 -18.26 6.95
N LEU A 121 9.17 -19.56 7.19
CA LEU A 121 7.99 -20.06 7.89
C LEU A 121 7.98 -19.71 9.38
N LYS A 122 9.15 -19.61 10.04
CA LYS A 122 9.27 -19.11 11.41
C LYS A 122 8.91 -17.62 11.46
N GLN A 123 9.49 -16.79 10.59
CA GLN A 123 9.18 -15.36 10.49
C GLN A 123 7.71 -15.09 10.18
N SER A 124 7.05 -15.98 9.44
CA SER A 124 5.63 -15.87 9.10
C SER A 124 4.70 -16.53 10.13
N ASN A 125 5.19 -17.01 11.27
CA ASN A 125 4.42 -17.76 12.27
C ASN A 125 3.70 -19.00 11.70
N LEU A 126 4.31 -19.67 10.71
CA LEU A 126 3.75 -20.87 10.04
C LEU A 126 4.56 -22.13 10.24
N TRP A 127 5.68 -22.08 10.96
CA TRP A 127 6.57 -23.25 11.13
C TRP A 127 5.88 -24.45 11.74
N GLU A 128 5.06 -24.25 12.78
CA GLU A 128 4.32 -25.33 13.44
C GLU A 128 3.24 -25.93 12.53
N LYS A 129 2.83 -25.21 11.49
CA LYS A 129 1.87 -25.65 10.48
C LYS A 129 2.54 -26.19 9.21
N ARG A 130 3.87 -26.32 9.15
CA ARG A 130 4.63 -26.69 7.94
C ARG A 130 4.17 -27.98 7.26
N ASN A 131 3.66 -28.96 8.04
CA ASN A 131 3.15 -30.23 7.55
C ASN A 131 1.62 -30.24 7.28
N VAL A 132 0.94 -29.15 7.57
CA VAL A 132 -0.50 -29.00 7.33
C VAL A 132 -0.75 -28.65 5.87
N ARG A 133 -1.80 -29.23 5.26
CA ARG A 133 -2.21 -28.87 3.90
C ARG A 133 -2.73 -27.45 3.85
N ALA A 134 -2.38 -26.71 2.80
CA ALA A 134 -2.71 -25.27 2.70
C ALA A 134 -4.21 -24.98 2.70
N ARG A 135 -5.06 -25.92 2.25
CA ARG A 135 -6.53 -25.79 2.34
C ARG A 135 -7.07 -25.64 3.77
N MET A 136 -6.31 -26.15 4.75
CA MET A 136 -6.72 -26.13 6.17
C MET A 136 -6.30 -24.84 6.88
N LEU A 137 -5.61 -23.93 6.20
CA LEU A 137 -5.18 -22.66 6.75
C LEU A 137 -6.31 -21.62 6.70
N SER A 138 -6.34 -20.73 7.70
CA SER A 138 -7.17 -19.51 7.66
C SER A 138 -6.75 -18.58 6.52
N GLY A 139 -7.58 -17.59 6.17
CA GLY A 139 -7.26 -16.59 5.15
C GLY A 139 -5.96 -15.85 5.44
N GLY A 140 -5.78 -15.36 6.68
CA GLY A 140 -4.56 -14.68 7.10
C GLY A 140 -3.32 -15.58 7.07
N MET A 141 -3.44 -16.87 7.46
CA MET A 141 -2.35 -17.85 7.35
C MET A 141 -1.98 -18.12 5.88
N LYS A 142 -2.96 -18.21 4.99
CA LYS A 142 -2.71 -18.33 3.53
C LYS A 142 -1.98 -17.11 2.99
N ARG A 143 -2.33 -15.90 3.45
CA ARG A 143 -1.67 -14.66 3.05
C ARG A 143 -0.21 -14.63 3.50
N ARG A 144 0.08 -15.01 4.75
CA ARG A 144 1.46 -15.15 5.25
C ARG A 144 2.26 -16.22 4.47
N LEU A 145 1.62 -17.33 4.09
CA LEU A 145 2.24 -18.34 3.23
C LEU A 145 2.62 -17.78 1.86
N MET A 146 1.79 -16.92 1.26
CA MET A 146 2.11 -16.27 -0.01
C MET A 146 3.36 -15.39 0.10
N ILE A 147 3.50 -14.64 1.21
CA ILE A 147 4.69 -13.81 1.45
C ILE A 147 5.91 -14.69 1.68
N ALA A 148 5.82 -15.71 2.55
CA ALA A 148 6.92 -16.65 2.78
C ALA A 148 7.37 -17.31 1.47
N ARG A 149 6.43 -17.70 0.61
CA ARG A 149 6.70 -18.27 -0.71
C ARG A 149 7.46 -17.30 -1.61
N ALA A 150 7.04 -16.02 -1.65
CA ALA A 150 7.68 -15.00 -2.47
C ALA A 150 9.12 -14.69 -2.03
N LEU A 151 9.46 -14.92 -0.76
CA LEU A 151 10.80 -14.69 -0.20
C LEU A 151 11.78 -15.84 -0.42
N MET A 152 11.35 -17.01 -0.92
CA MET A 152 12.17 -18.22 -0.98
C MET A 152 13.44 -18.10 -1.83
N HIS A 153 13.45 -17.23 -2.83
CA HIS A 153 14.64 -16.97 -3.66
C HIS A 153 15.40 -15.70 -3.22
N GLU A 154 15.03 -15.10 -2.08
CA GLU A 154 15.63 -13.90 -1.48
C GLU A 154 15.65 -12.71 -2.45
N PRO A 155 14.46 -12.29 -2.94
CA PRO A 155 14.35 -11.15 -3.85
C PRO A 155 14.74 -9.86 -3.15
N ARG A 156 15.32 -8.91 -3.92
CA ARG A 156 15.62 -7.57 -3.41
C ARG A 156 14.42 -6.62 -3.53
N LEU A 157 13.44 -6.94 -4.39
CA LEU A 157 12.19 -6.22 -4.57
C LEU A 157 11.01 -7.15 -4.29
N LEU A 158 10.17 -6.81 -3.34
CA LEU A 158 8.92 -7.49 -3.04
C LEU A 158 7.73 -6.64 -3.50
N ILE A 159 6.90 -7.19 -4.36
CA ILE A 159 5.68 -6.54 -4.84
C ILE A 159 4.49 -7.23 -4.18
N LEU A 160 3.65 -6.44 -3.50
CA LEU A 160 2.48 -6.90 -2.77
C LEU A 160 1.23 -6.28 -3.38
N ASP A 161 0.39 -7.11 -3.99
CA ASP A 161 -0.87 -6.66 -4.56
C ASP A 161 -2.01 -6.93 -3.57
N GLU A 162 -2.46 -5.86 -2.88
CA GLU A 162 -3.51 -5.89 -1.83
C GLU A 162 -3.26 -6.97 -0.75
N PRO A 163 -2.12 -6.95 -0.04
CA PRO A 163 -1.70 -8.04 0.83
C PRO A 163 -2.61 -8.26 2.04
N THR A 164 -3.38 -7.25 2.46
CA THR A 164 -4.25 -7.32 3.65
C THR A 164 -5.73 -7.34 3.31
N ALA A 165 -6.09 -7.48 2.03
CA ALA A 165 -7.49 -7.57 1.62
C ALA A 165 -8.19 -8.77 2.26
N GLY A 166 -9.33 -8.52 2.93
CA GLY A 166 -10.11 -9.55 3.61
C GLY A 166 -9.47 -10.14 4.87
N VAL A 167 -8.47 -9.46 5.44
CA VAL A 167 -7.80 -9.85 6.70
C VAL A 167 -8.38 -8.99 7.84
N ASP A 168 -8.61 -9.60 9.00
CA ASP A 168 -9.05 -8.89 10.20
C ASP A 168 -7.97 -7.92 10.75
N ILE A 169 -8.37 -7.01 11.63
CA ILE A 169 -7.54 -5.90 12.11
C ILE A 169 -6.28 -6.40 12.84
N GLU A 170 -6.39 -7.43 13.66
CA GLU A 170 -5.28 -7.96 14.44
C GLU A 170 -4.22 -8.60 13.55
N LEU A 171 -4.66 -9.49 12.66
CA LEU A 171 -3.78 -10.13 11.67
C LEU A 171 -3.16 -9.13 10.68
N ARG A 172 -3.88 -8.03 10.36
CA ARG A 172 -3.36 -6.94 9.53
C ARG A 172 -2.19 -6.24 10.22
N ARG A 173 -2.31 -5.92 11.51
CA ARG A 173 -1.22 -5.31 12.29
C ARG A 173 0.02 -6.19 12.36
N GLU A 174 -0.14 -7.48 12.65
CA GLU A 174 0.98 -8.43 12.65
C GLU A 174 1.67 -8.51 11.26
N MET A 175 0.89 -8.42 10.19
CA MET A 175 1.44 -8.41 8.83
C MET A 175 2.20 -7.12 8.54
N TRP A 176 1.72 -5.97 9.01
CA TRP A 176 2.42 -4.70 8.88
C TRP A 176 3.77 -4.71 9.62
N GLU A 177 3.82 -5.27 10.82
CA GLU A 177 5.07 -5.43 11.56
C GLU A 177 6.06 -6.31 10.80
N PHE A 178 5.60 -7.44 10.28
CA PHE A 178 6.43 -8.33 9.48
C PHE A 178 6.97 -7.66 8.20
N LEU A 179 6.13 -6.92 7.47
CA LEU A 179 6.56 -6.19 6.27
C LEU A 179 7.54 -5.07 6.60
N ARG A 180 7.34 -4.37 7.73
CA ARG A 180 8.27 -3.35 8.21
C ARG A 180 9.63 -3.95 8.53
N GLU A 181 9.66 -5.06 9.25
CA GLU A 181 10.90 -5.80 9.54
C GLU A 181 11.65 -6.22 8.25
N LEU A 182 10.93 -6.74 7.26
CA LEU A 182 11.52 -7.08 5.96
C LEU A 182 12.16 -5.86 5.27
N ASN A 183 11.48 -4.71 5.31
CA ASN A 183 11.99 -3.49 4.70
C ASN A 183 13.20 -2.92 5.47
N GLU A 184 13.18 -2.93 6.80
CA GLU A 184 14.30 -2.52 7.65
C GLU A 184 15.55 -3.40 7.42
N ASN A 185 15.35 -4.67 7.06
CA ASN A 185 16.41 -5.59 6.66
C ASN A 185 16.88 -5.41 5.19
N GLY A 186 16.45 -4.33 4.52
CA GLY A 186 16.94 -3.91 3.21
C GLY A 186 16.11 -4.37 2.02
N THR A 187 15.00 -5.10 2.20
CA THR A 187 14.12 -5.45 1.09
C THR A 187 13.35 -4.21 0.62
N THR A 188 13.44 -3.89 -0.67
CA THR A 188 12.58 -2.86 -1.27
C THR A 188 11.16 -3.41 -1.40
N ILE A 189 10.14 -2.63 -1.03
CA ILE A 189 8.74 -3.09 -1.09
C ILE A 189 7.92 -2.11 -1.92
N ILE A 190 7.14 -2.64 -2.85
CA ILE A 190 6.06 -1.92 -3.55
C ILE A 190 4.74 -2.53 -3.12
N LEU A 191 3.86 -1.70 -2.62
CA LEU A 191 2.55 -2.07 -2.08
C LEU A 191 1.45 -1.44 -2.92
N THR A 192 0.48 -2.23 -3.40
CA THR A 192 -0.81 -1.69 -3.78
C THR A 192 -1.82 -1.99 -2.69
N THR A 193 -2.68 -1.04 -2.40
CA THR A 193 -3.75 -1.22 -1.43
C THR A 193 -4.90 -0.26 -1.71
N HIS A 194 -6.09 -0.62 -1.28
CA HIS A 194 -7.23 0.29 -1.17
C HIS A 194 -7.44 0.76 0.28
N TYR A 195 -6.66 0.21 1.23
CA TYR A 195 -6.61 0.68 2.62
C TYR A 195 -5.57 1.78 2.75
N LEU A 196 -5.99 3.03 2.67
CA LEU A 196 -5.08 4.19 2.69
C LEU A 196 -4.30 4.31 3.99
N GLU A 197 -4.88 3.86 5.12
CA GLU A 197 -4.19 3.74 6.40
C GLU A 197 -2.93 2.85 6.30
N GLU A 198 -3.02 1.73 5.56
CA GLU A 198 -1.88 0.84 5.33
C GLU A 198 -0.73 1.54 4.60
N ALA A 199 -1.06 2.31 3.57
CA ALA A 199 -0.07 3.10 2.84
C ALA A 199 0.56 4.19 3.71
N GLU A 200 -0.24 4.92 4.50
CA GLU A 200 0.23 5.97 5.41
C GLU A 200 1.15 5.41 6.50
N MET A 201 0.81 4.23 7.05
CA MET A 201 1.57 3.62 8.14
C MET A 201 2.86 2.95 7.71
N LEU A 202 2.95 2.45 6.48
CA LEU A 202 4.09 1.64 6.02
C LEU A 202 4.99 2.36 5.02
N CYS A 203 4.43 3.19 4.14
CA CYS A 203 5.14 3.67 2.98
C CYS A 203 5.78 5.05 3.20
N ARG A 204 7.03 5.21 2.74
CA ARG A 204 7.73 6.49 2.76
C ARG A 204 7.43 7.35 1.55
N ASN A 205 7.23 6.70 0.41
CA ASN A 205 6.93 7.36 -0.86
C ASN A 205 5.67 6.76 -1.49
N ILE A 206 5.01 7.54 -2.32
CA ILE A 206 3.72 7.21 -2.89
C ILE A 206 3.60 7.68 -4.34
N GLY A 207 3.02 6.85 -5.18
CA GLY A 207 2.54 7.20 -6.50
C GLY A 207 1.02 6.99 -6.60
N ILE A 208 0.32 7.93 -7.20
CA ILE A 208 -1.11 7.82 -7.47
C ILE A 208 -1.30 7.71 -8.98
N ILE A 209 -1.89 6.59 -9.40
CA ILE A 209 -2.25 6.35 -10.80
C ILE A 209 -3.76 6.59 -10.98
N GLN A 210 -4.12 7.31 -12.04
CA GLN A 210 -5.49 7.50 -12.49
C GLN A 210 -5.55 7.48 -14.03
N SER A 211 -6.54 6.83 -14.58
CA SER A 211 -6.77 6.76 -16.06
C SER A 211 -5.51 6.36 -16.86
N GLY A 212 -4.62 5.56 -16.28
CA GLY A 212 -3.37 5.11 -16.91
C GLY A 212 -2.21 6.09 -16.84
N GLU A 213 -2.32 7.17 -16.08
CA GLU A 213 -1.30 8.19 -15.87
C GLU A 213 -0.89 8.27 -14.40
N LEU A 214 0.37 8.61 -14.14
CA LEU A 214 0.87 8.86 -12.78
C LEU A 214 0.65 10.35 -12.46
N ILE A 215 -0.40 10.63 -11.67
CA ILE A 215 -0.82 12.01 -11.36
C ILE A 215 -0.09 12.59 -10.15
N GLU A 216 0.45 11.75 -9.28
CA GLU A 216 1.25 12.17 -8.14
C GLU A 216 2.38 11.17 -7.92
N ASN A 217 3.58 11.66 -7.59
CA ASN A 217 4.75 10.84 -7.25
C ASN A 217 5.66 11.62 -6.29
N THR A 218 5.49 11.39 -5.00
CA THR A 218 6.12 12.20 -3.96
C THR A 218 6.34 11.42 -2.67
N SER A 219 6.96 12.03 -1.66
CA SER A 219 7.04 11.44 -0.33
C SER A 219 5.69 11.51 0.39
N MET A 220 5.38 10.52 1.25
CA MET A 220 4.16 10.52 2.07
C MET A 220 4.04 11.81 2.90
N LYS A 221 5.16 12.26 3.48
CA LYS A 221 5.21 13.51 4.25
C LYS A 221 4.85 14.74 3.41
N GLU A 222 5.35 14.80 2.20
CA GLU A 222 5.12 15.91 1.27
C GLU A 222 3.68 15.92 0.76
N LEU A 223 3.15 14.74 0.43
CA LEU A 223 1.75 14.59 0.07
C LEU A 223 0.81 15.05 1.19
N LEU A 224 1.01 14.53 2.40
CA LEU A 224 0.19 14.92 3.57
C LEU A 224 0.37 16.41 3.93
N SER A 225 1.49 17.04 3.53
CA SER A 225 1.69 18.47 3.73
C SER A 225 0.82 19.36 2.83
N LYS A 226 0.23 18.79 1.77
CA LYS A 226 -0.70 19.50 0.87
C LYS A 226 -2.09 19.70 1.49
N LEU A 227 -2.42 19.00 2.60
CA LEU A 227 -3.65 19.29 3.35
C LEU A 227 -3.57 20.70 3.93
N GLN A 228 -4.53 21.53 3.57
CA GLN A 228 -4.66 22.90 4.07
C GLN A 228 -5.34 22.92 5.43
N PHE A 229 -6.23 21.99 5.69
CA PHE A 229 -6.99 21.83 6.93
C PHE A 229 -7.17 20.35 7.29
N GLU A 230 -7.42 20.08 8.55
CA GLU A 230 -7.79 18.76 9.09
C GLU A 230 -9.12 18.90 9.84
N ILE A 231 -9.99 17.89 9.73
CA ILE A 231 -11.27 17.90 10.48
C ILE A 231 -11.12 17.02 11.71
N PHE A 232 -11.26 17.61 12.88
CA PHE A 232 -11.24 16.92 14.16
C PHE A 232 -12.65 16.79 14.72
N ILE A 233 -12.96 15.59 15.18
CA ILE A 233 -14.17 15.29 15.93
C ILE A 233 -13.86 15.44 17.42
N PHE A 234 -14.64 16.28 18.10
CA PHE A 234 -14.60 16.45 19.55
C PHE A 234 -15.88 15.87 20.17
N ASP A 235 -15.74 14.91 21.07
CA ASP A 235 -16.83 14.42 21.90
C ASP A 235 -16.83 15.23 23.21
N LEU A 236 -17.95 15.88 23.52
CA LEU A 236 -18.10 16.80 24.64
C LEU A 236 -18.90 16.17 25.77
N ALA A 237 -18.62 16.55 27.01
CA ALA A 237 -19.51 16.26 28.11
C ALA A 237 -20.85 16.99 27.91
N PRO A 238 -21.97 16.49 28.50
CA PRO A 238 -23.24 17.19 28.45
C PRO A 238 -23.11 18.66 28.90
N TYR A 239 -23.74 19.56 28.18
CA TYR A 239 -23.70 21.02 28.43
C TYR A 239 -25.10 21.63 28.30
N ASP A 240 -25.32 22.75 29.01
CA ASP A 240 -26.60 23.43 28.99
C ASP A 240 -26.75 24.40 27.82
N THR A 241 -25.63 24.97 27.38
CA THR A 241 -25.61 25.97 26.29
C THR A 241 -24.70 25.50 25.16
N LYS A 242 -25.19 25.54 23.93
CA LYS A 242 -24.45 25.13 22.74
C LYS A 242 -23.13 25.90 22.61
N PRO A 243 -21.98 25.19 22.47
CA PRO A 243 -20.67 25.84 22.37
C PRO A 243 -20.56 26.71 21.11
N VAL A 244 -19.85 27.83 21.28
CA VAL A 244 -19.44 28.70 20.17
C VAL A 244 -17.91 28.67 20.13
N ILE A 245 -17.36 28.34 18.97
CA ILE A 245 -15.91 28.28 18.74
C ILE A 245 -15.58 29.29 17.65
N GLU A 246 -15.09 30.45 18.05
CA GLU A 246 -14.75 31.54 17.15
C GLU A 246 -13.46 31.24 16.37
N GLY A 247 -13.45 31.62 15.08
CA GLY A 247 -12.28 31.44 14.21
C GLY A 247 -12.11 30.03 13.62
N TYR A 248 -13.05 29.11 13.86
CA TYR A 248 -13.05 27.77 13.31
C TYR A 248 -14.41 27.45 12.66
N ALA A 249 -14.37 26.75 11.53
CA ALA A 249 -15.59 26.21 10.94
C ALA A 249 -16.02 24.96 11.72
N CYS A 250 -17.24 25.02 12.31
CA CYS A 250 -17.75 23.96 13.18
C CYS A 250 -19.09 23.43 12.64
N THR A 251 -19.22 22.10 12.62
CA THR A 251 -20.45 21.39 12.30
C THR A 251 -20.81 20.47 13.46
N PHE A 252 -22.05 20.52 13.96
CA PHE A 252 -22.54 19.60 14.98
C PHE A 252 -23.04 18.34 14.30
N GLU A 253 -22.46 17.19 14.64
CA GLU A 253 -22.90 15.87 14.16
C GLU A 253 -24.06 15.35 15.01
N ASP A 254 -24.03 15.64 16.32
CA ASP A 254 -25.10 15.40 17.28
C ASP A 254 -25.04 16.40 18.46
N GLU A 255 -25.80 16.13 19.56
CA GLU A 255 -25.88 17.02 20.72
C GLU A 255 -24.56 17.14 21.50
N GLN A 256 -23.64 16.19 21.39
CA GLN A 256 -22.38 16.13 22.15
C GLN A 256 -21.16 15.99 21.25
N THR A 257 -21.35 15.89 19.94
CA THR A 257 -20.25 15.66 19.00
C THR A 257 -20.17 16.83 18.02
N ILE A 258 -18.99 17.46 17.97
CA ILE A 258 -18.71 18.54 17.02
C ILE A 258 -17.55 18.15 16.10
N ALA A 259 -17.69 18.45 14.81
CA ALA A 259 -16.62 18.41 13.85
C ALA A 259 -16.08 19.83 13.67
N VAL A 260 -14.79 19.99 13.86
CA VAL A 260 -14.11 21.29 13.74
C VAL A 260 -13.05 21.20 12.68
N GLU A 261 -13.15 22.09 11.68
CA GLU A 261 -12.13 22.25 10.67
C GLU A 261 -11.01 23.15 11.21
N VAL A 262 -9.79 22.63 11.18
CA VAL A 262 -8.61 23.31 11.72
C VAL A 262 -7.60 23.52 10.60
N GLU A 263 -7.32 24.79 10.28
CA GLU A 263 -6.24 25.11 9.37
C GLU A 263 -4.89 24.71 9.98
N ARG A 264 -3.96 24.29 9.15
CA ARG A 264 -2.63 23.83 9.58
C ARG A 264 -1.88 24.82 10.46
N ASN A 265 -2.15 26.13 10.27
CA ASN A 265 -1.49 27.21 11.01
C ASN A 265 -2.18 27.56 12.34
N GLN A 266 -3.42 27.13 12.55
CA GLN A 266 -4.21 27.48 13.72
C GLN A 266 -3.93 26.57 14.91
N GLY A 267 -3.79 25.27 14.67
CA GLY A 267 -3.66 24.26 15.73
C GLY A 267 -4.95 24.08 16.54
N VAL A 268 -4.99 23.06 17.40
CA VAL A 268 -6.17 22.67 18.17
C VAL A 268 -6.28 23.36 19.54
N ASN A 269 -5.22 24.00 20.03
CA ASN A 269 -5.15 24.55 21.40
C ASN A 269 -6.24 25.63 21.62
N GLY A 270 -6.48 26.49 20.63
CA GLY A 270 -7.50 27.53 20.71
C GLY A 270 -8.92 26.97 20.90
N ILE A 271 -9.21 25.78 20.37
CA ILE A 271 -10.50 25.11 20.55
C ILE A 271 -10.66 24.64 22.00
N PHE A 272 -9.64 23.99 22.55
CA PHE A 272 -9.66 23.55 23.95
C PHE A 272 -9.82 24.73 24.93
N ASP A 273 -9.10 25.83 24.69
CA ASP A 273 -9.19 27.05 25.52
C ASP A 273 -10.59 27.65 25.48
N GLN A 274 -11.21 27.74 24.30
CA GLN A 274 -12.55 28.30 24.15
C GLN A 274 -13.61 27.42 24.81
N LEU A 275 -13.56 26.09 24.63
CA LEU A 275 -14.47 25.14 25.28
C LEU A 275 -14.32 25.18 26.80
N THR A 276 -13.08 25.22 27.29
CA THR A 276 -12.81 25.30 28.75
C THR A 276 -13.36 26.59 29.37
N ARG A 277 -13.22 27.75 28.71
CA ARG A 277 -13.81 29.03 29.17
C ARG A 277 -15.32 29.01 29.24
N GLN A 278 -15.98 28.21 28.40
CA GLN A 278 -17.42 27.99 28.41
C GLN A 278 -17.86 26.91 29.40
N GLY A 279 -16.92 26.35 30.20
CA GLY A 279 -17.19 25.28 31.14
C GLY A 279 -17.46 23.92 30.54
N ILE A 280 -17.16 23.77 29.23
CA ILE A 280 -17.41 22.52 28.48
C ILE A 280 -16.16 21.66 28.48
N LYS A 281 -16.33 20.42 28.96
CA LYS A 281 -15.26 19.45 29.03
C LYS A 281 -15.20 18.61 27.76
N VAL A 282 -14.03 18.55 27.13
CA VAL A 282 -13.75 17.60 26.02
C VAL A 282 -13.47 16.22 26.60
N LEU A 283 -14.19 15.21 26.16
CA LEU A 283 -14.04 13.82 26.55
C LEU A 283 -13.07 13.07 25.66
N SER A 284 -13.14 13.30 24.34
CA SER A 284 -12.22 12.74 23.38
C SER A 284 -12.03 13.68 22.18
N MET A 285 -10.92 13.50 21.48
CA MET A 285 -10.64 14.12 20.20
C MET A 285 -10.05 13.06 19.26
N ARG A 286 -10.53 13.05 18.00
CA ARG A 286 -10.01 12.19 16.95
C ARG A 286 -10.09 12.88 15.59
N ASN A 287 -9.30 12.48 14.63
CA ASN A 287 -9.49 12.90 13.25
C ASN A 287 -10.79 12.31 12.68
N LYS A 288 -11.52 13.06 11.86
CA LYS A 288 -12.77 12.60 11.23
C LYS A 288 -12.52 11.52 10.20
N SER A 289 -11.48 11.67 9.40
CA SER A 289 -11.05 10.73 8.36
C SER A 289 -9.54 10.51 8.40
N ASN A 290 -9.08 9.45 7.75
CA ASN A 290 -7.67 9.29 7.48
C ASN A 290 -7.21 10.42 6.53
N ARG A 291 -6.13 11.12 6.91
CA ARG A 291 -5.61 12.28 6.15
C ARG A 291 -5.30 11.95 4.69
N LEU A 292 -4.76 10.76 4.45
CA LEU A 292 -4.47 10.30 3.08
C LEU A 292 -5.75 10.04 2.29
N GLU A 293 -6.83 9.58 2.93
CA GLU A 293 -8.12 9.35 2.28
C GLU A 293 -8.74 10.65 1.76
N GLU A 294 -8.72 11.68 2.57
CA GLU A 294 -9.22 13.01 2.20
C GLU A 294 -8.45 13.60 1.00
N LEU A 295 -7.11 13.52 1.05
CA LEU A 295 -6.25 13.95 -0.06
C LEU A 295 -6.48 13.13 -1.32
N PHE A 296 -6.58 11.82 -1.18
CA PHE A 296 -6.76 10.92 -2.31
C PHE A 296 -8.07 11.21 -3.05
N LEU A 297 -9.17 11.41 -2.33
CA LEU A 297 -10.46 11.79 -2.91
C LEU A 297 -10.34 13.13 -3.65
N LYS A 298 -9.77 14.15 -3.01
CA LYS A 298 -9.60 15.48 -3.61
C LYS A 298 -8.77 15.44 -4.90
N ILE A 299 -7.62 14.77 -4.88
CA ILE A 299 -6.73 14.68 -6.05
C ILE A 299 -7.41 13.92 -7.21
N THR A 300 -8.17 12.87 -6.90
CA THR A 300 -8.87 12.08 -7.93
C THR A 300 -10.09 12.79 -8.49
N GLU A 301 -10.79 13.61 -7.70
CA GLU A 301 -11.92 14.44 -8.17
C GLU A 301 -11.45 15.61 -9.04
N GLU A 302 -10.42 16.34 -8.63
CA GLU A 302 -9.85 17.45 -9.39
C GLU A 302 -9.42 17.04 -10.80
N ASN A 303 -8.82 15.84 -10.93
CA ASN A 303 -8.41 15.30 -12.23
C ASN A 303 -9.60 14.87 -13.11
N ASN A 304 -10.66 14.30 -12.55
CA ASN A 304 -11.86 13.95 -13.30
C ASN A 304 -12.51 15.20 -13.93
N HIS A 305 -12.59 16.31 -13.17
CA HIS A 305 -13.12 17.59 -13.67
C HIS A 305 -12.24 18.23 -14.76
N THR A 306 -10.95 17.92 -14.77
CA THR A 306 -10.02 18.44 -15.79
C THR A 306 -10.13 17.64 -17.10
N GLU A 307 -10.36 16.33 -17.02
CA GLU A 307 -10.61 15.47 -18.19
C GLU A 307 -11.94 15.81 -18.88
N GLU A 308 -13.03 16.06 -18.12
CA GLU A 308 -14.34 16.44 -18.67
C GLU A 308 -14.34 17.80 -19.40
N LYS A 309 -13.44 18.73 -19.06
CA LYS A 309 -13.31 20.04 -19.72
C LYS A 309 -12.48 20.00 -21.01
N ASN A 310 -11.75 18.89 -21.24
CA ASN A 310 -10.85 18.73 -22.40
C ASN A 310 -11.43 17.78 -23.45
N VAL A 311 -12.64 17.29 -23.29
CA VAL A 311 -13.44 16.52 -24.27
C VAL A 311 -14.52 17.45 -24.86
#